data_f667a1e28e540463162a3f53ca9eafcb
#
_entry.id   f667a1e28e540463162a3f53ca9eafcb
#
_cell.length_a   1.000
_cell.length_b   1.000
_cell.length_c   1.000
_cell.angle_alpha   90.00
_cell.angle_beta   90.00
_cell.angle_gamma   90.00
#
_symmetry.space_group_name_H-M   'P 1'
#
loop_
_entity.id
_entity.type
_entity.pdbx_description
1 polymer ?
#
loop_
_entity_poly.entity_id
_entity_poly.type
_entity_poly.pdbx_seq_one_letter_code
_entity_poly.pdbx_strand_id
1 'polypeptide(L)'
;MRLHFAEIYWHAVGQRIFNVAINGTPELSNFDIYATVGANKATAQTYTVPANQSGNIAIVFTTVRDNAKVSGIEIASASGATPPPFSSKIQHVVVIVQENRSFDDLFNGFPGADSVQSGINSAGSTVALQPVTLEDHHDPAHAHTTFVTAYDGGKNDRFDQEGFDFFATSAPNYQYAYVPQSESGPYVALASKYALGDRMFTSNSGPSYVSHQYLIAGQSANVSEVPSQQPWGCDAPAGTTTTVLNAQGQEQQGPFPCFDYQTLGDSMDQKGVSWAYYAPAIGQNGSIWSAYDAIRHIRYGNDWTKDVISPETTVLGDIQNNRLRQVSYVIPDFANSDHAIAGSNTGPQWVSSIVDAIGASPYWSNTAIVLTWDDWGGWYDHVVPPQLDVNGLGFRVPVVVISPFAKHGYVSHVQHEHASIVKFIETVFGLPTLGTADVRADDMRDFFDLTQNVTPFARIRSDAESRRNIDRFQRERPSRIAPDSE
;
A
#
# COMPACT_ATOMS: atom_id res chain seq x y z
N MET A 1 -4.74 4.28 27.68
CA MET A 1 -4.29 3.03 27.04
C MET A 1 -5.25 1.92 27.45
N ARG A 2 -5.54 0.99 26.53
CA ARG A 2 -6.35 -0.20 26.78
C ARG A 2 -5.61 -1.44 26.29
N LEU A 3 -5.49 -2.45 27.15
CA LEU A 3 -4.92 -3.76 26.82
C LEU A 3 -6.06 -4.75 26.61
N HIS A 4 -6.10 -5.38 25.45
CA HIS A 4 -7.10 -6.37 25.10
C HIS A 4 -6.54 -7.78 25.27
N PHE A 5 -7.34 -8.68 25.84
CA PHE A 5 -6.97 -10.06 26.09
C PHE A 5 -8.09 -11.00 25.65
N ALA A 6 -7.73 -12.17 25.12
CA ALA A 6 -8.64 -13.26 24.87
C ALA A 6 -7.90 -14.60 25.07
N GLU A 7 -8.46 -15.54 25.81
CA GLU A 7 -7.92 -16.89 25.93
C GLU A 7 -8.57 -17.81 24.89
N ILE A 8 -7.78 -18.22 23.90
CA ILE A 8 -8.26 -19.01 22.76
C ILE A 8 -7.64 -20.43 22.74
N TYR A 9 -6.73 -20.74 23.64
CA TYR A 9 -6.01 -21.99 23.70
C TYR A 9 -6.37 -22.81 24.94
N TRP A 10 -6.31 -22.19 26.13
CA TRP A 10 -6.59 -22.85 27.38
C TRP A 10 -8.07 -22.80 27.74
N HIS A 11 -8.58 -23.90 28.34
CA HIS A 11 -10.00 -24.05 28.70
C HIS A 11 -10.23 -24.29 30.19
N ALA A 12 -9.26 -23.94 31.05
CA ALA A 12 -9.36 -24.05 32.50
C ALA A 12 -8.62 -22.93 33.24
N VAL A 13 -9.10 -22.60 34.42
CA VAL A 13 -8.47 -21.64 35.33
C VAL A 13 -7.06 -22.10 35.70
N GLY A 14 -6.13 -21.17 35.82
CA GLY A 14 -4.77 -21.41 36.26
C GLY A 14 -3.83 -21.98 35.21
N GLN A 15 -4.25 -22.12 33.97
CA GLN A 15 -3.39 -22.64 32.89
C GLN A 15 -2.44 -21.57 32.34
N ARG A 16 -2.89 -20.31 32.25
CA ARG A 16 -2.05 -19.16 31.88
C ARG A 16 -2.18 -18.08 32.97
N ILE A 17 -1.06 -17.70 33.56
CA ILE A 17 -0.99 -16.67 34.58
C ILE A 17 0.22 -15.78 34.30
N PHE A 18 0.02 -14.46 34.32
CA PHE A 18 1.09 -13.50 34.08
C PHE A 18 0.86 -12.18 34.80
N ASN A 19 1.89 -11.37 34.86
CA ASN A 19 1.85 -10.02 35.39
C ASN A 19 2.04 -9.00 34.26
N VAL A 20 1.50 -7.80 34.45
CA VAL A 20 1.73 -6.66 33.57
C VAL A 20 2.16 -5.46 34.39
N ALA A 21 3.27 -4.84 34.03
CA ALA A 21 3.71 -3.57 34.58
C ALA A 21 3.75 -2.51 33.47
N ILE A 22 3.34 -1.29 33.77
CA ILE A 22 3.35 -0.16 32.85
C ILE A 22 4.21 0.95 33.46
N ASN A 23 5.22 1.40 32.73
CA ASN A 23 6.22 2.36 33.21
C ASN A 23 6.83 1.97 34.57
N GLY A 24 7.01 0.65 34.77
CA GLY A 24 7.53 0.09 36.04
C GLY A 24 6.50 -0.07 37.15
N THR A 25 5.27 0.41 36.98
CA THR A 25 4.18 0.22 37.97
C THR A 25 3.45 -1.09 37.68
N PRO A 26 3.33 -2.02 38.65
CA PRO A 26 2.53 -3.22 38.51
C PRO A 26 1.05 -2.89 38.34
N GLU A 27 0.43 -3.28 37.25
CA GLU A 27 -0.98 -3.02 36.93
C GLU A 27 -1.84 -4.29 37.01
N LEU A 28 -1.29 -5.43 36.57
CA LEU A 28 -1.93 -6.73 36.71
C LEU A 28 -0.96 -7.70 37.41
N SER A 29 -1.44 -8.37 38.45
CA SER A 29 -0.70 -9.39 39.16
C SER A 29 -1.46 -10.72 39.15
N ASN A 30 -0.76 -11.79 38.75
CA ASN A 30 -1.32 -13.13 38.60
C ASN A 30 -2.61 -13.13 37.76
N PHE A 31 -2.63 -12.34 36.67
CA PHE A 31 -3.79 -12.23 35.81
C PHE A 31 -4.01 -13.52 35.01
N ASP A 32 -5.24 -14.06 35.11
CA ASP A 32 -5.71 -15.22 34.37
C ASP A 32 -6.90 -14.79 33.52
N ILE A 33 -6.71 -14.82 32.20
CA ILE A 33 -7.75 -14.39 31.24
C ILE A 33 -8.96 -15.31 31.32
N TYR A 34 -8.70 -16.64 31.39
CA TYR A 34 -9.78 -17.63 31.46
C TYR A 34 -10.61 -17.48 32.75
N ALA A 35 -9.96 -17.27 33.89
CA ALA A 35 -10.65 -17.02 35.16
C ALA A 35 -11.50 -15.74 35.11
N THR A 36 -11.09 -14.75 34.30
CA THR A 36 -11.77 -13.45 34.19
C THR A 36 -13.02 -13.53 33.29
N VAL A 37 -12.92 -14.19 32.10
CA VAL A 37 -14.00 -14.14 31.09
C VAL A 37 -14.31 -15.51 30.44
N GLY A 38 -13.56 -16.55 30.72
CA GLY A 38 -13.70 -17.88 30.07
C GLY A 38 -12.98 -17.96 28.73
N ALA A 39 -13.07 -19.14 28.09
CA ALA A 39 -12.48 -19.36 26.76
C ALA A 39 -13.22 -18.60 25.66
N ASN A 40 -12.46 -18.20 24.62
CA ASN A 40 -12.98 -17.55 23.42
C ASN A 40 -13.80 -16.26 23.67
N LYS A 41 -13.51 -15.58 24.77
CA LYS A 41 -14.12 -14.30 25.12
C LYS A 41 -13.05 -13.25 25.32
N ALA A 42 -13.31 -12.05 24.81
CA ALA A 42 -12.42 -10.91 24.95
C ALA A 42 -12.70 -10.15 26.25
N THR A 43 -11.65 -9.61 26.86
CA THR A 43 -11.71 -8.62 27.95
C THR A 43 -10.72 -7.51 27.68
N ALA A 44 -10.97 -6.32 28.24
CA ALA A 44 -10.05 -5.20 28.12
C ALA A 44 -9.81 -4.57 29.50
N GLN A 45 -8.54 -4.20 29.76
CA GLN A 45 -8.10 -3.48 30.94
C GLN A 45 -7.67 -2.07 30.52
N THR A 46 -8.21 -1.03 31.17
CA THR A 46 -7.96 0.36 30.79
C THR A 46 -7.11 1.06 31.84
N TYR A 47 -6.08 1.78 31.39
CA TYR A 47 -5.13 2.50 32.24
C TYR A 47 -4.95 3.94 31.74
N THR A 48 -4.83 4.88 32.66
CA THR A 48 -4.39 6.25 32.37
C THR A 48 -2.94 6.36 32.81
N VAL A 49 -2.03 6.45 31.83
CA VAL A 49 -0.59 6.47 32.09
C VAL A 49 0.06 7.62 31.32
N PRO A 50 1.02 8.36 31.90
CA PRO A 50 1.80 9.34 31.17
C PRO A 50 2.83 8.64 30.28
N ALA A 51 3.09 9.20 29.10
CA ALA A 51 4.31 8.87 28.36
C ALA A 51 5.54 9.45 29.09
N ASN A 52 6.70 8.83 28.94
CA ASN A 52 7.96 9.38 29.46
C ASN A 52 8.37 10.63 28.66
N GLN A 53 9.52 11.25 29.03
CA GLN A 53 10.05 12.45 28.35
C GLN A 53 10.36 12.24 26.87
N SER A 54 10.57 11.00 26.45
CA SER A 54 10.81 10.62 25.04
C SER A 54 9.51 10.21 24.30
N GLY A 55 8.33 10.40 24.91
CA GLY A 55 7.07 10.02 24.33
C GLY A 55 6.70 8.54 24.45
N ASN A 56 7.49 7.72 25.13
CA ASN A 56 7.31 6.28 25.21
C ASN A 56 6.49 5.85 26.44
N ILE A 57 5.73 4.77 26.28
CA ILE A 57 5.10 4.01 27.36
C ILE A 57 5.71 2.61 27.35
N ALA A 58 6.38 2.22 28.44
CA ALA A 58 6.96 0.90 28.59
C ALA A 58 5.92 -0.07 29.16
N ILE A 59 5.65 -1.19 28.47
CA ILE A 59 4.74 -2.24 28.95
C ILE A 59 5.56 -3.52 29.08
N VAL A 60 5.60 -4.08 30.28
CA VAL A 60 6.36 -5.31 30.57
C VAL A 60 5.38 -6.42 30.96
N PHE A 61 5.43 -7.51 30.20
CA PHE A 61 4.68 -8.74 30.48
C PHE A 61 5.62 -9.75 31.12
N THR A 62 5.28 -10.24 32.32
CA THR A 62 6.08 -11.24 33.02
C THR A 62 5.28 -12.53 33.20
N THR A 63 5.77 -13.60 32.64
CA THR A 63 5.19 -14.93 32.75
C THR A 63 5.28 -15.47 34.18
N VAL A 64 4.17 -15.96 34.72
CA VAL A 64 4.12 -16.75 35.96
C VAL A 64 3.87 -18.23 35.61
N ARG A 65 2.93 -18.49 34.73
CA ARG A 65 2.65 -19.83 34.22
C ARG A 65 2.18 -19.73 32.77
N ASP A 66 2.80 -20.50 31.87
CA ASP A 66 2.69 -20.39 30.43
C ASP A 66 3.00 -18.97 29.92
N ASN A 67 3.14 -18.78 28.61
CA ASN A 67 3.55 -17.49 28.06
C ASN A 67 2.55 -16.38 28.36
N ALA A 68 3.03 -15.23 28.81
CA ALA A 68 2.23 -14.03 28.89
C ALA A 68 1.70 -13.62 27.51
N LYS A 69 0.49 -13.09 27.45
CA LYS A 69 -0.22 -12.80 26.20
C LYS A 69 -0.94 -11.46 26.27
N VAL A 70 -0.91 -10.73 25.17
CA VAL A 70 -1.82 -9.62 24.86
C VAL A 70 -2.39 -9.84 23.47
N SER A 71 -3.65 -9.51 23.24
CA SER A 71 -4.34 -9.69 21.97
C SER A 71 -4.43 -8.38 21.17
N GLY A 72 -4.29 -7.24 21.85
CA GLY A 72 -4.27 -5.91 21.23
C GLY A 72 -3.93 -4.84 22.25
N ILE A 73 -3.33 -3.75 21.79
CA ILE A 73 -3.00 -2.56 22.61
C ILE A 73 -3.60 -1.35 21.89
N GLU A 74 -4.45 -0.62 22.62
CA GLU A 74 -5.06 0.63 22.15
C GLU A 74 -4.50 1.79 22.98
N ILE A 75 -3.98 2.82 22.33
CA ILE A 75 -3.48 4.03 22.98
C ILE A 75 -4.31 5.21 22.50
N ALA A 76 -4.97 5.88 23.43
CA ALA A 76 -5.73 7.11 23.19
C ALA A 76 -5.24 8.21 24.12
N SER A 77 -5.28 9.46 23.67
CA SER A 77 -4.96 10.60 24.52
C SER A 77 -5.92 10.68 25.71
N ALA A 78 -5.38 10.86 26.92
CA ALA A 78 -6.18 11.02 28.14
C ALA A 78 -6.90 12.39 28.22
N SER A 79 -6.55 13.34 27.36
CA SER A 79 -7.12 14.70 27.38
C SER A 79 -8.58 14.78 26.94
N GLY A 80 -9.18 13.66 26.52
CA GLY A 80 -10.55 13.63 26.02
C GLY A 80 -10.81 14.45 24.74
N ALA A 81 -9.78 15.08 24.20
CA ALA A 81 -9.86 15.74 22.92
C ALA A 81 -9.90 14.67 21.82
N THR A 82 -11.04 14.53 21.18
CA THR A 82 -11.11 13.77 19.94
C THR A 82 -10.09 14.37 18.96
N PRO A 83 -9.18 13.56 18.37
CA PRO A 83 -8.28 14.08 17.35
C PRO A 83 -9.07 14.85 16.29
N PRO A 84 -8.56 15.97 15.77
CA PRO A 84 -9.25 16.71 14.73
C PRO A 84 -9.63 15.77 13.59
N PRO A 85 -10.83 15.90 12.99
CA PRO A 85 -11.18 15.09 11.84
C PRO A 85 -10.29 15.50 10.65
N PHE A 86 -9.96 14.56 9.78
CA PHE A 86 -9.17 14.82 8.56
C PHE A 86 -9.76 15.97 7.75
N SER A 87 -11.08 15.99 7.57
CA SER A 87 -11.82 17.02 6.82
C SER A 87 -11.58 18.45 7.31
N SER A 88 -11.09 18.64 8.55
CA SER A 88 -10.72 19.97 9.06
C SER A 88 -9.40 20.50 8.46
N LYS A 89 -8.61 19.66 7.85
CA LYS A 89 -7.25 19.95 7.34
C LYS A 89 -7.03 19.51 5.91
N ILE A 90 -7.56 18.36 5.50
CA ILE A 90 -7.33 17.74 4.20
C ILE A 90 -8.59 17.89 3.34
N GLN A 91 -8.42 18.50 2.18
CA GLN A 91 -9.47 18.73 1.18
C GLN A 91 -9.14 18.10 -0.17
N HIS A 92 -7.89 17.67 -0.34
CA HIS A 92 -7.42 16.94 -1.51
C HIS A 92 -6.62 15.72 -1.08
N VAL A 93 -6.90 14.58 -1.71
CA VAL A 93 -6.11 13.36 -1.59
C VAL A 93 -5.61 12.98 -2.97
N VAL A 94 -4.31 12.83 -3.11
CA VAL A 94 -3.68 12.39 -4.36
C VAL A 94 -2.99 11.06 -4.09
N VAL A 95 -3.43 10.02 -4.76
CA VAL A 95 -2.82 8.68 -4.68
C VAL A 95 -1.96 8.49 -5.91
N ILE A 96 -0.66 8.37 -5.72
CA ILE A 96 0.29 8.05 -6.79
C ILE A 96 0.66 6.58 -6.62
N VAL A 97 0.38 5.79 -7.64
CA VAL A 97 0.73 4.37 -7.65
C VAL A 97 1.93 4.19 -8.57
N GLN A 98 2.90 3.42 -8.11
CA GLN A 98 4.05 2.96 -8.89
C GLN A 98 4.00 1.43 -8.97
N GLU A 99 4.88 0.83 -9.74
CA GLU A 99 4.78 -0.56 -10.11
C GLU A 99 5.93 -1.40 -9.55
N ASN A 100 5.56 -2.53 -9.01
CA ASN A 100 6.31 -3.76 -8.86
C ASN A 100 7.59 -3.64 -8.02
N ARG A 101 7.48 -3.15 -6.77
CA ARG A 101 8.62 -3.12 -5.84
C ARG A 101 8.23 -3.50 -4.41
N SER A 102 8.94 -4.49 -3.87
CA SER A 102 8.81 -4.81 -2.45
C SER A 102 9.42 -3.71 -1.55
N PHE A 103 9.08 -3.76 -0.26
CA PHE A 103 9.67 -2.82 0.69
C PHE A 103 11.18 -3.03 0.86
N ASP A 104 11.63 -4.28 0.99
CA ASP A 104 13.05 -4.58 1.13
C ASP A 104 13.86 -4.29 -0.14
N ASP A 105 13.25 -4.36 -1.31
CA ASP A 105 13.88 -3.99 -2.57
C ASP A 105 14.15 -2.46 -2.63
N LEU A 106 13.15 -1.64 -2.35
CA LEU A 106 13.25 -0.21 -2.65
C LEU A 106 13.73 0.66 -1.47
N PHE A 107 13.45 0.25 -0.23
CA PHE A 107 13.81 0.98 0.99
C PHE A 107 14.80 0.22 1.87
N ASN A 108 15.59 -0.67 1.29
CA ASN A 108 16.62 -1.41 2.01
C ASN A 108 17.55 -0.48 2.80
N GLY A 109 17.70 -0.76 4.10
CA GLY A 109 18.58 0.01 4.98
C GLY A 109 18.10 1.43 5.30
N PHE A 110 16.82 1.78 5.02
CA PHE A 110 16.27 3.07 5.42
C PHE A 110 16.29 3.20 6.96
N PRO A 111 16.80 4.31 7.51
CA PRO A 111 16.95 4.46 8.95
C PRO A 111 15.63 4.34 9.71
N GLY A 112 15.58 3.40 10.67
CA GLY A 112 14.41 3.17 11.51
C GLY A 112 13.33 2.27 10.90
N ALA A 113 13.46 1.86 9.64
CA ALA A 113 12.54 0.92 9.01
C ALA A 113 12.95 -0.54 9.26
N ASP A 114 11.96 -1.42 9.23
CA ASP A 114 12.14 -2.87 9.34
C ASP A 114 12.57 -3.44 7.99
N SER A 115 13.88 -3.60 7.80
CA SER A 115 14.50 -4.14 6.59
C SER A 115 15.69 -5.04 6.91
N VAL A 116 16.07 -5.91 5.98
CA VAL A 116 17.15 -6.88 6.15
C VAL A 116 18.18 -6.79 5.03
N GLN A 117 19.38 -7.37 5.28
CA GLN A 117 20.47 -7.42 4.30
C GLN A 117 20.62 -8.81 3.65
N SER A 118 19.79 -9.77 4.04
CA SER A 118 19.82 -11.13 3.51
C SER A 118 18.50 -11.85 3.77
N GLY A 119 18.21 -12.84 2.95
CA GLY A 119 17.08 -13.78 3.11
C GLY A 119 17.54 -15.22 3.19
N ILE A 120 16.58 -16.13 3.30
CA ILE A 120 16.82 -17.58 3.24
C ILE A 120 16.19 -18.09 1.93
N ASN A 121 16.89 -18.94 1.19
CA ASN A 121 16.38 -19.54 -0.03
C ASN A 121 15.82 -20.96 0.21
N SER A 122 15.25 -21.58 -0.80
CA SER A 122 14.62 -22.90 -0.75
C SER A 122 15.56 -24.04 -0.32
N ALA A 123 16.87 -23.85 -0.45
CA ALA A 123 17.88 -24.79 0.05
C ALA A 123 18.24 -24.56 1.52
N GLY A 124 17.59 -23.60 2.22
CA GLY A 124 17.91 -23.21 3.59
C GLY A 124 19.21 -22.41 3.71
N SER A 125 19.72 -21.87 2.62
CA SER A 125 20.96 -21.09 2.60
C SER A 125 20.67 -19.60 2.76
N THR A 126 21.51 -18.89 3.50
CA THR A 126 21.46 -17.43 3.58
C THR A 126 21.96 -16.82 2.27
N VAL A 127 21.16 -15.94 1.67
CA VAL A 127 21.45 -15.18 0.45
C VAL A 127 21.49 -13.71 0.81
N ALA A 128 22.63 -13.06 0.58
CA ALA A 128 22.74 -11.61 0.76
C ALA A 128 21.96 -10.90 -0.36
N LEU A 129 21.25 -9.81 -0.01
CA LEU A 129 20.61 -8.97 -1.02
C LEU A 129 21.66 -8.29 -1.88
N GLN A 130 21.48 -8.34 -3.20
CA GLN A 130 22.41 -7.78 -4.17
C GLN A 130 21.87 -6.47 -4.74
N PRO A 131 22.72 -5.47 -5.04
CA PRO A 131 22.27 -4.26 -5.69
C PRO A 131 21.88 -4.54 -7.15
N VAL A 132 20.70 -4.09 -7.54
CA VAL A 132 20.19 -4.09 -8.93
C VAL A 132 19.81 -2.67 -9.32
N THR A 133 19.75 -2.39 -10.61
CA THR A 133 19.26 -1.10 -11.12
C THR A 133 17.74 -1.03 -11.02
N LEU A 134 17.17 0.16 -10.93
CA LEU A 134 15.71 0.34 -10.94
C LEU A 134 15.12 -0.16 -12.27
N GLU A 135 15.76 0.17 -13.39
CA GLU A 135 15.48 -0.44 -14.69
C GLU A 135 16.41 -1.62 -14.88
N ASP A 136 15.88 -2.81 -15.07
CA ASP A 136 16.64 -4.06 -15.18
C ASP A 136 16.08 -4.93 -16.30
N HIS A 137 16.90 -5.86 -16.79
CA HIS A 137 16.49 -6.82 -17.82
C HIS A 137 15.85 -8.08 -17.26
N HIS A 138 15.81 -8.22 -15.94
CA HIS A 138 15.18 -9.32 -15.24
C HIS A 138 13.90 -8.83 -14.60
N ASP A 139 12.80 -9.43 -14.98
CA ASP A 139 11.49 -9.18 -14.44
C ASP A 139 11.05 -10.43 -13.65
N PRO A 140 11.23 -10.46 -12.33
CA PRO A 140 10.81 -11.61 -11.54
C PRO A 140 9.29 -11.80 -11.65
N ALA A 141 8.87 -13.05 -11.86
CA ALA A 141 7.45 -13.37 -11.97
C ALA A 141 6.73 -13.05 -10.65
N HIS A 142 5.57 -12.43 -10.75
CA HIS A 142 4.79 -11.94 -9.59
C HIS A 142 3.30 -12.26 -9.67
N ALA A 143 2.93 -13.29 -10.43
CA ALA A 143 1.59 -13.85 -10.46
C ALA A 143 1.17 -14.42 -9.07
N HIS A 144 -0.11 -14.69 -8.86
CA HIS A 144 -0.59 -15.31 -7.63
C HIS A 144 0.07 -16.67 -7.35
N THR A 145 0.25 -17.49 -8.38
CA THR A 145 0.92 -18.79 -8.23
C THR A 145 2.38 -18.64 -7.78
N THR A 146 3.04 -17.56 -8.21
CA THR A 146 4.40 -17.20 -7.80
C THR A 146 4.42 -16.76 -6.34
N PHE A 147 3.46 -15.92 -5.93
CA PHE A 147 3.29 -15.56 -4.52
C PHE A 147 3.13 -16.79 -3.63
N VAL A 148 2.27 -17.74 -4.01
CA VAL A 148 2.06 -18.98 -3.25
C VAL A 148 3.36 -19.79 -3.11
N THR A 149 4.18 -19.79 -4.16
CA THR A 149 5.49 -20.44 -4.16
C THR A 149 6.45 -19.77 -3.17
N ALA A 150 6.64 -18.46 -3.28
CA ALA A 150 7.55 -17.68 -2.43
C ALA A 150 7.13 -17.70 -0.96
N TYR A 151 5.83 -17.57 -0.70
CA TYR A 151 5.23 -17.59 0.64
C TYR A 151 5.46 -18.95 1.37
N ASP A 152 5.48 -20.06 0.66
CA ASP A 152 5.67 -21.45 1.18
C ASP A 152 4.97 -21.71 2.52
N GLY A 153 3.68 -21.39 2.61
CA GLY A 153 2.89 -21.59 3.82
C GLY A 153 3.37 -20.76 5.02
N GLY A 154 3.99 -19.62 4.79
CA GLY A 154 4.48 -18.67 5.80
C GLY A 154 5.95 -18.80 6.16
N LYS A 155 6.74 -19.56 5.40
CA LYS A 155 8.20 -19.62 5.60
C LYS A 155 8.94 -18.50 4.89
N ASN A 156 8.38 -17.97 3.79
CA ASN A 156 8.99 -16.87 3.03
C ASN A 156 10.39 -17.20 2.49
N ASP A 157 10.62 -18.43 2.05
CA ASP A 157 11.96 -18.95 1.77
C ASP A 157 12.12 -19.52 0.35
N ARG A 158 11.18 -19.21 -0.59
CA ARG A 158 11.21 -19.77 -1.95
C ARG A 158 11.16 -18.71 -3.06
N PHE A 159 11.61 -17.51 -2.84
CA PHE A 159 11.74 -16.50 -3.89
C PHE A 159 12.67 -16.97 -5.02
N ASP A 160 13.68 -17.79 -4.72
CA ASP A 160 14.57 -18.41 -5.71
C ASP A 160 13.88 -19.45 -6.61
N GLN A 161 12.65 -19.85 -6.30
CA GLN A 161 11.85 -20.74 -7.12
C GLN A 161 10.87 -20.02 -8.04
N GLU A 162 10.77 -18.70 -7.93
CA GLU A 162 10.06 -17.87 -8.87
C GLU A 162 10.78 -17.87 -10.22
N GLY A 163 9.98 -17.82 -11.28
CA GLY A 163 10.50 -17.61 -12.64
C GLY A 163 10.79 -16.14 -12.90
N PHE A 164 10.91 -15.84 -14.18
CA PHE A 164 10.98 -14.48 -14.70
C PHE A 164 9.98 -14.38 -15.86
N ASP A 165 9.27 -13.25 -15.96
CA ASP A 165 8.23 -13.11 -16.98
C ASP A 165 8.80 -12.75 -18.33
N PHE A 166 9.90 -12.00 -18.38
CA PHE A 166 10.53 -11.60 -19.63
C PHE A 166 12.05 -11.81 -19.64
N PHE A 167 12.58 -12.25 -20.79
CA PHE A 167 14.00 -12.27 -21.19
C PHE A 167 14.98 -12.97 -20.24
N ALA A 168 14.51 -13.77 -19.31
CA ALA A 168 15.37 -14.29 -18.28
C ALA A 168 16.30 -15.40 -18.77
N THR A 169 17.55 -15.08 -18.76
CA THR A 169 18.58 -16.06 -18.49
C THR A 169 18.53 -16.38 -16.98
N SER A 170 18.54 -17.67 -16.61
CA SER A 170 18.54 -18.07 -15.21
C SER A 170 19.60 -17.32 -14.40
N ALA A 171 19.18 -16.50 -13.46
CA ALA A 171 20.03 -15.82 -12.50
C ALA A 171 19.65 -16.31 -11.11
N PRO A 172 20.35 -17.34 -10.56
CA PRO A 172 19.98 -17.93 -9.28
C PRO A 172 19.94 -16.90 -8.17
N ASN A 173 18.86 -16.91 -7.37
CA ASN A 173 18.62 -15.99 -6.26
C ASN A 173 18.56 -14.50 -6.68
N TYR A 174 18.25 -14.19 -7.92
CA TYR A 174 18.21 -12.79 -8.41
C TYR A 174 17.13 -11.97 -7.71
N GLN A 175 16.05 -12.57 -7.30
CA GLN A 175 14.94 -11.97 -6.56
C GLN A 175 15.38 -11.37 -5.21
N TYR A 176 16.51 -11.87 -4.64
CA TYR A 176 17.11 -11.33 -3.41
C TYR A 176 17.96 -10.10 -3.74
N ALA A 177 17.28 -8.99 -4.01
CA ALA A 177 17.90 -7.77 -4.50
C ALA A 177 17.40 -6.52 -3.79
N TYR A 178 18.09 -5.41 -4.03
CA TYR A 178 17.66 -4.07 -3.62
C TYR A 178 18.12 -3.02 -4.61
N VAL A 179 17.33 -1.96 -4.76
CA VAL A 179 17.68 -0.79 -5.59
C VAL A 179 18.52 0.20 -4.76
N PRO A 180 19.75 0.54 -5.20
CA PRO A 180 20.58 1.52 -4.49
C PRO A 180 19.93 2.89 -4.40
N GLN A 181 20.12 3.58 -3.27
CA GLN A 181 19.58 4.93 -3.04
C GLN A 181 20.06 5.98 -4.06
N SER A 182 21.11 5.71 -4.82
CA SER A 182 21.52 6.54 -5.96
C SER A 182 20.47 6.62 -7.06
N GLU A 183 19.61 5.62 -7.20
CA GLU A 183 18.53 5.55 -8.18
C GLU A 183 17.17 5.89 -7.56
N SER A 184 16.86 5.34 -6.38
CA SER A 184 15.64 5.63 -5.63
C SER A 184 15.68 6.93 -4.82
N GLY A 185 16.73 7.74 -4.96
CA GLY A 185 17.00 8.94 -4.15
C GLY A 185 15.82 9.89 -3.92
N PRO A 186 15.00 10.23 -4.92
CA PRO A 186 13.81 11.04 -4.70
C PRO A 186 12.82 10.43 -3.70
N TYR A 187 12.59 9.12 -3.74
CA TYR A 187 11.71 8.44 -2.78
C TYR A 187 12.28 8.48 -1.37
N VAL A 188 13.57 8.16 -1.23
CA VAL A 188 14.27 8.24 0.05
C VAL A 188 14.25 9.66 0.63
N ALA A 189 14.42 10.69 -0.22
CA ALA A 189 14.34 12.08 0.20
C ALA A 189 12.92 12.48 0.67
N LEU A 190 11.87 11.99 0.02
CA LEU A 190 10.48 12.20 0.43
C LEU A 190 10.21 11.49 1.76
N ALA A 191 10.55 10.22 1.88
CA ALA A 191 10.38 9.44 3.10
C ALA A 191 11.14 10.04 4.29
N SER A 192 12.36 10.56 4.06
CA SER A 192 13.15 11.21 5.11
C SER A 192 12.55 12.53 5.61
N LYS A 193 11.77 13.21 4.78
CA LYS A 193 11.13 14.48 5.15
C LYS A 193 9.74 14.32 5.73
N TYR A 194 9.00 13.32 5.27
CA TYR A 194 7.61 13.08 5.61
C TYR A 194 7.45 11.74 6.35
N ALA A 195 6.41 10.98 6.09
CA ALA A 195 6.17 9.74 6.81
C ALA A 195 6.24 8.53 5.89
N LEU A 196 7.01 7.52 6.29
CA LEU A 196 7.18 6.24 5.62
C LEU A 196 6.43 5.15 6.41
N GLY A 197 5.71 4.26 5.74
CA GLY A 197 5.19 3.04 6.33
C GLY A 197 6.00 1.83 5.90
N ASP A 198 6.49 1.05 6.86
CA ASP A 198 7.24 -0.18 6.60
C ASP A 198 6.42 -1.46 6.83
N ARG A 199 5.12 -1.30 7.02
CA ARG A 199 4.14 -2.38 7.20
C ARG A 199 2.92 -2.18 6.31
N MET A 200 3.12 -1.66 5.10
CA MET A 200 2.10 -1.62 4.05
C MET A 200 2.14 -2.93 3.27
N PHE A 201 1.02 -3.59 3.17
CA PHE A 201 0.86 -4.84 2.42
C PHE A 201 -0.08 -4.61 1.23
N THR A 202 0.08 -5.39 0.16
CA THR A 202 -0.98 -5.45 -0.83
C THR A 202 -2.22 -6.11 -0.23
N SER A 203 -3.42 -5.67 -0.59
CA SER A 203 -4.67 -6.26 -0.06
C SER A 203 -5.01 -7.62 -0.66
N ASN A 204 -4.18 -8.09 -1.55
CA ASN A 204 -4.32 -9.35 -2.28
C ASN A 204 -2.93 -9.94 -2.57
N SER A 205 -2.90 -11.15 -3.06
CA SER A 205 -1.68 -11.89 -3.42
C SER A 205 -1.52 -12.08 -4.94
N GLY A 206 -2.26 -11.32 -5.74
CA GLY A 206 -2.19 -11.36 -7.20
C GLY A 206 -1.36 -10.22 -7.80
N PRO A 207 -1.21 -10.19 -9.13
CA PRO A 207 -0.44 -9.18 -9.86
C PRO A 207 -1.15 -7.83 -9.96
N SER A 208 -0.52 -6.90 -10.69
CA SER A 208 -0.93 -5.50 -10.83
C SER A 208 -2.42 -5.31 -11.18
N TYR A 209 -2.95 -6.05 -12.15
CA TYR A 209 -4.37 -5.96 -12.52
C TYR A 209 -5.30 -6.12 -11.32
N VAL A 210 -4.99 -7.06 -10.43
CA VAL A 210 -5.77 -7.35 -9.22
C VAL A 210 -5.58 -6.23 -8.19
N SER A 211 -4.34 -5.82 -7.95
CA SER A 211 -3.98 -4.79 -6.97
C SER A 211 -4.63 -3.44 -7.27
N HIS A 212 -4.67 -3.04 -8.55
CA HIS A 212 -5.34 -1.81 -8.97
C HIS A 212 -6.86 -1.84 -8.73
N GLN A 213 -7.50 -3.02 -8.77
CA GLN A 213 -8.91 -3.16 -8.39
C GLN A 213 -9.11 -2.91 -6.89
N TYR A 214 -8.21 -3.42 -6.04
CA TYR A 214 -8.27 -3.18 -4.60
C TYR A 214 -8.08 -1.70 -4.24
N LEU A 215 -7.27 -0.96 -4.97
CA LEU A 215 -7.05 0.47 -4.75
C LEU A 215 -8.30 1.32 -5.00
N ILE A 216 -9.24 0.87 -5.84
CA ILE A 216 -10.48 1.61 -6.14
C ILE A 216 -11.73 1.03 -5.49
N ALA A 217 -11.70 -0.22 -5.02
CA ALA A 217 -12.91 -0.91 -4.56
C ALA A 217 -12.70 -1.80 -3.32
N GLY A 218 -11.45 -1.98 -2.84
CA GLY A 218 -11.13 -2.92 -1.77
C GLY A 218 -11.47 -4.38 -2.11
N GLN A 219 -11.62 -4.72 -3.38
CA GLN A 219 -11.93 -6.05 -3.89
C GLN A 219 -11.59 -6.17 -5.38
N SER A 220 -11.52 -7.41 -5.88
CA SER A 220 -11.33 -7.77 -7.29
C SER A 220 -12.37 -8.78 -7.81
N ALA A 221 -13.49 -9.01 -7.10
CA ALA A 221 -14.37 -10.16 -7.32
C ALA A 221 -13.64 -11.53 -7.23
N ASN A 222 -12.65 -11.63 -6.35
CA ASN A 222 -11.74 -12.76 -6.14
C ASN A 222 -10.86 -13.10 -7.36
N VAL A 223 -10.68 -12.19 -8.30
CA VAL A 223 -9.69 -12.37 -9.36
C VAL A 223 -8.31 -12.46 -8.74
N SER A 224 -7.51 -13.42 -9.21
CA SER A 224 -6.15 -13.70 -8.71
C SER A 224 -5.07 -13.46 -9.75
N GLU A 225 -5.42 -13.36 -11.03
CA GLU A 225 -4.45 -13.27 -12.13
C GLU A 225 -4.89 -12.22 -13.17
N VAL A 226 -3.97 -11.87 -14.06
CA VAL A 226 -4.28 -11.03 -15.22
C VAL A 226 -5.30 -11.75 -16.13
N PRO A 227 -6.28 -11.04 -16.71
CA PRO A 227 -7.18 -11.63 -17.69
C PRO A 227 -6.46 -12.22 -18.92
N SER A 228 -7.01 -13.26 -19.51
CA SER A 228 -6.34 -14.10 -20.52
C SER A 228 -6.01 -13.39 -21.85
N GLN A 229 -6.51 -12.19 -22.10
CA GLN A 229 -6.30 -11.45 -23.36
C GLN A 229 -6.34 -9.94 -23.17
N GLN A 230 -5.55 -9.23 -23.98
CA GLN A 230 -5.48 -7.77 -24.09
C GLN A 230 -6.53 -7.23 -25.09
N PRO A 231 -6.97 -5.95 -24.96
CA PRO A 231 -6.86 -5.11 -23.78
C PRO A 231 -7.69 -5.72 -22.66
N TRP A 232 -7.28 -5.45 -21.42
CA TRP A 232 -7.92 -6.01 -20.24
C TRP A 232 -9.22 -5.23 -19.87
N GLY A 233 -10.05 -5.79 -19.00
CA GLY A 233 -11.27 -5.14 -18.57
C GLY A 233 -12.43 -5.30 -19.55
N CYS A 234 -13.32 -4.32 -19.61
CA CYS A 234 -14.53 -4.36 -20.42
C CYS A 234 -14.27 -4.30 -21.92
N ASP A 235 -13.10 -3.82 -22.34
CA ASP A 235 -12.68 -3.78 -23.75
C ASP A 235 -12.00 -5.07 -24.22
N ALA A 236 -11.89 -6.06 -23.36
CA ALA A 236 -11.30 -7.35 -23.70
C ALA A 236 -12.04 -8.05 -24.87
N PRO A 237 -11.34 -8.83 -25.71
CA PRO A 237 -11.97 -9.61 -26.75
C PRO A 237 -13.01 -10.60 -26.22
N ALA A 238 -14.03 -10.90 -27.01
CA ALA A 238 -15.04 -11.89 -26.63
C ALA A 238 -14.38 -13.26 -26.36
N GLY A 239 -14.73 -13.87 -25.24
CA GLY A 239 -14.14 -15.16 -24.80
C GLY A 239 -12.97 -15.00 -23.83
N THR A 240 -12.51 -13.77 -23.55
CA THR A 240 -11.55 -13.50 -22.46
C THR A 240 -12.14 -13.96 -21.12
N THR A 241 -11.30 -14.58 -20.29
CA THR A 241 -11.67 -15.05 -18.97
C THR A 241 -10.69 -14.52 -17.93
N THR A 242 -11.17 -14.40 -16.70
CA THR A 242 -10.33 -14.20 -15.52
C THR A 242 -9.98 -15.55 -14.87
N THR A 243 -9.01 -15.53 -13.98
CA THR A 243 -8.79 -16.59 -12.98
C THR A 243 -9.26 -16.06 -11.64
N VAL A 244 -10.02 -16.86 -10.88
CA VAL A 244 -10.57 -16.45 -9.59
C VAL A 244 -10.29 -17.49 -8.52
N LEU A 245 -10.18 -17.05 -7.26
CA LEU A 245 -10.05 -17.95 -6.11
C LEU A 245 -11.43 -18.41 -5.65
N ASN A 246 -11.57 -19.71 -5.41
CA ASN A 246 -12.73 -20.29 -4.73
C ASN A 246 -12.61 -20.10 -3.20
N ALA A 247 -13.61 -20.55 -2.45
CA ALA A 247 -13.61 -20.42 -0.98
C ALA A 247 -12.49 -21.22 -0.27
N GLN A 248 -11.80 -22.09 -0.98
CA GLN A 248 -10.65 -22.87 -0.50
C GLN A 248 -9.31 -22.24 -0.93
N GLY A 249 -9.33 -21.08 -1.58
CA GLY A 249 -8.14 -20.41 -2.10
C GLY A 249 -7.53 -21.10 -3.34
N GLN A 250 -8.32 -21.90 -4.07
CA GLN A 250 -7.86 -22.59 -5.27
C GLN A 250 -8.31 -21.81 -6.50
N GLU A 251 -7.42 -21.70 -7.46
CA GLU A 251 -7.71 -21.05 -8.74
C GLU A 251 -8.68 -21.86 -9.59
N GLN A 252 -9.57 -21.15 -10.22
CA GLN A 252 -10.50 -21.68 -11.21
C GLN A 252 -10.81 -20.63 -12.27
N GLN A 253 -11.31 -21.06 -13.42
CA GLN A 253 -11.75 -20.13 -14.46
C GLN A 253 -12.89 -19.23 -13.95
N GLY A 254 -12.71 -17.92 -14.10
CA GLY A 254 -13.64 -16.89 -13.72
C GLY A 254 -14.43 -16.30 -14.90
N PRO A 255 -15.24 -15.26 -14.64
CA PRO A 255 -16.04 -14.60 -15.65
C PRO A 255 -15.22 -13.75 -16.62
N PHE A 256 -15.88 -13.15 -17.60
CA PHE A 256 -15.33 -12.08 -18.44
C PHE A 256 -14.94 -10.87 -17.55
N PRO A 257 -13.78 -10.21 -17.81
CA PRO A 257 -13.22 -9.18 -16.94
C PRO A 257 -13.95 -7.82 -17.00
N CYS A 258 -15.28 -7.81 -16.91
CA CYS A 258 -16.08 -6.60 -16.89
C CYS A 258 -17.13 -6.71 -15.79
N PHE A 259 -16.71 -6.23 -14.61
CA PHE A 259 -17.46 -6.34 -13.36
C PHE A 259 -18.42 -5.15 -13.19
N ASP A 260 -19.26 -5.21 -12.16
CA ASP A 260 -20.25 -4.15 -11.89
C ASP A 260 -20.42 -3.89 -10.39
N TYR A 261 -19.35 -4.14 -9.59
CA TYR A 261 -19.35 -3.84 -8.16
C TYR A 261 -19.16 -2.34 -7.90
N GLN A 262 -19.59 -1.90 -6.73
CA GLN A 262 -19.44 -0.52 -6.29
C GLN A 262 -17.97 -0.18 -6.05
N THR A 263 -17.57 1.05 -6.43
CA THR A 263 -16.23 1.60 -6.31
C THR A 263 -16.22 2.88 -5.46
N LEU A 264 -15.03 3.37 -5.15
CA LEU A 264 -14.89 4.73 -4.57
C LEU A 264 -15.45 5.80 -5.48
N GLY A 265 -15.34 5.68 -6.81
CA GLY A 265 -15.94 6.61 -7.77
C GLY A 265 -17.42 6.80 -7.51
N ASP A 266 -18.17 5.71 -7.37
CA ASP A 266 -19.60 5.76 -7.07
C ASP A 266 -19.92 6.44 -5.74
N SER A 267 -19.12 6.13 -4.71
CA SER A 267 -19.30 6.73 -3.38
C SER A 267 -19.01 8.24 -3.39
N MET A 268 -18.00 8.66 -4.17
CA MET A 268 -17.65 10.06 -4.35
C MET A 268 -18.74 10.82 -5.11
N ASP A 269 -19.28 10.25 -6.18
CA ASP A 269 -20.38 10.85 -6.95
C ASP A 269 -21.64 11.02 -6.11
N GLN A 270 -22.00 10.03 -5.30
CA GLN A 270 -23.12 10.14 -4.37
C GLN A 270 -22.98 11.29 -3.38
N LYS A 271 -21.74 11.62 -2.99
CA LYS A 271 -21.42 12.69 -2.03
C LYS A 271 -21.09 14.02 -2.68
N GLY A 272 -21.01 14.07 -4.01
CA GLY A 272 -20.58 15.26 -4.75
C GLY A 272 -19.10 15.61 -4.53
N VAL A 273 -18.27 14.61 -4.22
CA VAL A 273 -16.81 14.72 -4.12
C VAL A 273 -16.22 14.58 -5.53
N SER A 274 -15.55 15.60 -6.02
CA SER A 274 -14.93 15.54 -7.34
C SER A 274 -13.73 14.61 -7.36
N TRP A 275 -13.65 13.75 -8.38
CA TRP A 275 -12.54 12.81 -8.51
C TRP A 275 -11.99 12.75 -9.92
N ALA A 276 -10.77 12.21 -10.07
CA ALA A 276 -10.17 11.87 -11.35
C ALA A 276 -9.25 10.67 -11.20
N TYR A 277 -9.20 9.85 -12.24
CA TYR A 277 -8.27 8.73 -12.39
C TYR A 277 -7.44 8.99 -13.65
N TYR A 278 -6.20 9.47 -13.43
CA TYR A 278 -5.26 9.74 -14.50
C TYR A 278 -4.49 8.47 -14.82
N ALA A 279 -4.67 7.95 -16.03
CA ALA A 279 -4.06 6.69 -16.45
C ALA A 279 -3.72 6.71 -17.96
N PRO A 280 -2.84 5.83 -18.43
CA PRO A 280 -2.64 5.59 -19.85
C PRO A 280 -3.96 5.23 -20.55
N ALA A 281 -4.09 5.64 -21.82
CA ALA A 281 -5.26 5.28 -22.60
C ALA A 281 -5.28 3.76 -22.90
N ILE A 282 -6.46 3.17 -22.98
CA ILE A 282 -6.63 1.75 -23.32
C ILE A 282 -5.86 1.41 -24.58
N GLY A 283 -5.11 0.31 -24.53
CA GLY A 283 -4.22 -0.14 -25.62
C GLY A 283 -2.87 0.59 -25.70
N GLN A 284 -2.59 1.49 -24.77
CA GLN A 284 -1.25 2.04 -24.55
C GLN A 284 -0.50 1.20 -23.50
N ASN A 285 0.83 1.35 -23.48
CA ASN A 285 1.68 0.67 -22.51
C ASN A 285 1.38 1.17 -21.09
N GLY A 286 1.13 0.26 -20.13
CA GLY A 286 0.64 0.55 -18.79
C GLY A 286 -0.91 0.62 -18.70
N SER A 287 -1.66 0.37 -19.77
CA SER A 287 -3.13 0.39 -19.73
C SER A 287 -3.75 -0.75 -18.92
N ILE A 288 -2.99 -1.80 -18.62
CA ILE A 288 -3.39 -2.89 -17.72
C ILE A 288 -3.73 -2.37 -16.32
N TRP A 289 -3.09 -1.28 -15.90
CA TRP A 289 -3.25 -0.64 -14.60
C TRP A 289 -4.47 0.29 -14.53
N SER A 290 -5.24 0.43 -15.63
CA SER A 290 -6.45 1.25 -15.67
C SER A 290 -7.64 0.51 -15.06
N ALA A 291 -7.72 0.51 -13.73
CA ALA A 291 -8.69 -0.28 -12.95
C ALA A 291 -10.15 -0.06 -13.35
N TYR A 292 -10.53 1.17 -13.68
CA TYR A 292 -11.93 1.50 -14.05
C TYR A 292 -12.35 0.95 -15.41
N ASP A 293 -11.41 0.49 -16.26
CA ASP A 293 -11.76 -0.26 -17.48
C ASP A 293 -12.52 -1.57 -17.18
N ALA A 294 -12.25 -2.17 -16.02
CA ALA A 294 -12.93 -3.39 -15.58
C ALA A 294 -14.31 -3.15 -14.96
N ILE A 295 -14.77 -1.91 -14.80
CA ILE A 295 -16.03 -1.56 -14.14
C ILE A 295 -17.06 -1.10 -15.17
N ARG A 296 -18.02 -1.96 -15.47
CA ARG A 296 -18.99 -1.81 -16.57
C ARG A 296 -19.72 -0.48 -16.58
N HIS A 297 -20.31 -0.08 -15.46
CA HIS A 297 -21.11 1.15 -15.39
C HIS A 297 -20.24 2.41 -15.49
N ILE A 298 -18.98 2.35 -15.02
CA ILE A 298 -18.02 3.44 -15.22
C ILE A 298 -17.54 3.45 -16.67
N ARG A 299 -17.06 2.30 -17.20
CA ARG A 299 -16.46 2.21 -18.55
C ARG A 299 -17.41 2.64 -19.64
N TYR A 300 -18.68 2.30 -19.54
CA TYR A 300 -19.71 2.66 -20.51
C TYR A 300 -20.61 3.82 -20.05
N GLY A 301 -20.33 4.40 -18.88
CA GLY A 301 -21.03 5.53 -18.31
C GLY A 301 -20.40 6.89 -18.63
N ASN A 302 -20.99 7.94 -18.05
CA ASN A 302 -20.47 9.31 -18.20
C ASN A 302 -19.14 9.54 -17.49
N ASP A 303 -18.88 8.81 -16.40
CA ASP A 303 -17.71 8.99 -15.57
C ASP A 303 -16.41 8.62 -16.29
N TRP A 304 -16.50 7.67 -17.24
CA TRP A 304 -15.38 7.35 -18.11
C TRP A 304 -14.84 8.57 -18.87
N THR A 305 -15.73 9.38 -19.42
CA THR A 305 -15.34 10.54 -20.23
C THR A 305 -15.06 11.78 -19.38
N LYS A 306 -15.59 11.81 -18.15
CA LYS A 306 -15.50 12.98 -17.27
C LYS A 306 -14.37 12.86 -16.26
N ASP A 307 -14.14 11.67 -15.71
CA ASP A 307 -13.32 11.46 -14.54
C ASP A 307 -12.14 10.48 -14.77
N VAL A 308 -12.19 9.61 -15.80
CA VAL A 308 -11.04 8.82 -16.24
C VAL A 308 -10.31 9.59 -17.35
N ILE A 309 -9.13 10.09 -17.02
CA ILE A 309 -8.41 11.08 -17.84
C ILE A 309 -7.13 10.45 -18.41
N SER A 310 -6.99 10.54 -19.72
CA SER A 310 -5.79 10.12 -20.46
C SER A 310 -5.28 11.24 -21.38
N PRO A 311 -3.97 11.40 -21.54
CA PRO A 311 -2.91 10.68 -20.83
C PRO A 311 -2.79 11.11 -19.35
N GLU A 312 -2.14 10.28 -18.56
CA GLU A 312 -1.87 10.50 -17.13
C GLU A 312 -1.10 11.79 -16.84
N THR A 313 -0.28 12.26 -17.77
CA THR A 313 0.49 13.50 -17.68
C THR A 313 -0.40 14.74 -17.62
N THR A 314 -1.69 14.63 -17.94
CA THR A 314 -2.69 15.71 -17.83
C THR A 314 -2.80 16.24 -16.40
N VAL A 315 -2.52 15.41 -15.39
CA VAL A 315 -2.52 15.82 -13.98
C VAL A 315 -1.65 17.06 -13.72
N LEU A 316 -0.47 17.15 -14.36
CA LEU A 316 0.43 18.30 -14.20
C LEU A 316 -0.20 19.60 -14.70
N GLY A 317 -0.91 19.53 -15.82
CA GLY A 317 -1.66 20.67 -16.37
C GLY A 317 -2.85 21.04 -15.48
N ASP A 318 -3.54 20.08 -14.89
CA ASP A 318 -4.66 20.33 -14.00
C ASP A 318 -4.21 20.97 -12.68
N ILE A 319 -3.08 20.54 -12.11
CA ILE A 319 -2.47 21.20 -10.96
C ILE A 319 -2.14 22.69 -11.28
N GLN A 320 -1.45 22.92 -12.39
CA GLN A 320 -1.03 24.29 -12.80
C GLN A 320 -2.21 25.22 -13.07
N ASN A 321 -3.31 24.71 -13.59
CA ASN A 321 -4.50 25.47 -13.93
C ASN A 321 -5.56 25.50 -12.83
N ASN A 322 -5.23 25.09 -11.61
CA ASN A 322 -6.14 25.01 -10.45
C ASN A 322 -7.40 24.16 -10.73
N ARG A 323 -7.22 23.01 -11.37
CA ARG A 323 -8.28 22.05 -11.69
C ARG A 323 -8.10 20.69 -11.01
N LEU A 324 -7.15 20.56 -10.06
CA LEU A 324 -6.95 19.33 -9.31
C LEU A 324 -8.23 18.93 -8.59
N ARG A 325 -8.67 17.70 -8.77
CA ARG A 325 -9.87 17.15 -8.12
C ARG A 325 -9.64 16.94 -6.63
N GLN A 326 -10.73 16.78 -5.86
CA GLN A 326 -10.64 16.46 -4.43
C GLN A 326 -9.97 15.11 -4.19
N VAL A 327 -10.26 14.12 -5.04
CA VAL A 327 -9.54 12.85 -5.05
C VAL A 327 -8.94 12.63 -6.43
N SER A 328 -7.65 12.34 -6.50
CA SER A 328 -6.93 12.09 -7.75
C SER A 328 -6.07 10.85 -7.63
N TYR A 329 -6.32 9.84 -8.44
CA TYR A 329 -5.40 8.73 -8.65
C TYR A 329 -4.51 9.06 -9.84
N VAL A 330 -3.22 8.78 -9.72
CA VAL A 330 -2.23 9.01 -10.78
C VAL A 330 -1.46 7.72 -11.00
N ILE A 331 -1.72 7.11 -12.13
CA ILE A 331 -1.15 5.85 -12.58
C ILE A 331 -0.14 6.18 -13.68
N PRO A 332 1.11 5.72 -13.63
CA PRO A 332 2.12 6.02 -14.63
C PRO A 332 1.83 5.30 -15.96
N ASP A 333 2.46 5.75 -17.04
CA ASP A 333 2.72 4.87 -18.15
C ASP A 333 3.89 3.93 -17.84
N PHE A 334 4.08 2.90 -18.65
CA PHE A 334 5.10 1.89 -18.40
C PHE A 334 6.52 2.48 -18.26
N ALA A 335 6.86 3.47 -19.07
CA ALA A 335 8.19 4.09 -19.04
C ALA A 335 8.44 4.93 -17.78
N ASN A 336 7.39 5.43 -17.12
CA ASN A 336 7.46 6.26 -15.92
C ASN A 336 7.07 5.49 -14.63
N SER A 337 6.87 4.20 -14.74
CA SER A 337 6.74 3.28 -13.63
C SER A 337 8.11 2.85 -13.09
N ASP A 338 8.13 2.09 -12.02
CA ASP A 338 9.32 1.45 -11.47
C ASP A 338 9.41 -0.04 -11.87
N HIS A 339 8.57 -0.48 -12.81
CA HIS A 339 8.59 -1.85 -13.31
C HIS A 339 9.99 -2.22 -13.82
N ALA A 340 10.49 -3.40 -13.50
CA ALA A 340 11.89 -3.77 -13.74
C ALA A 340 12.30 -3.52 -15.21
N ILE A 341 11.46 -3.93 -16.18
CA ILE A 341 11.72 -3.81 -17.61
C ILE A 341 11.11 -2.54 -18.24
N ALA A 342 10.83 -1.52 -17.47
CA ALA A 342 10.21 -0.27 -17.98
C ALA A 342 10.99 0.41 -19.12
N GLY A 343 12.25 0.04 -19.31
CA GLY A 343 13.14 0.64 -20.33
C GLY A 343 13.62 2.04 -19.94
N SER A 344 13.33 2.47 -18.72
CA SER A 344 13.81 3.74 -18.15
C SER A 344 13.78 3.70 -16.62
N ASN A 345 14.56 4.56 -15.99
CA ASN A 345 14.57 4.77 -14.54
C ASN A 345 13.95 6.13 -14.15
N THR A 346 12.89 6.54 -14.86
CA THR A 346 12.28 7.87 -14.68
C THR A 346 11.16 7.92 -13.66
N GLY A 347 10.71 6.81 -13.09
CA GLY A 347 9.66 6.76 -12.07
C GLY A 347 9.88 7.71 -10.88
N PRO A 348 11.07 7.74 -10.23
CA PRO A 348 11.34 8.68 -9.14
C PRO A 348 11.25 10.16 -9.57
N GLN A 349 11.59 10.47 -10.83
CA GLN A 349 11.47 11.83 -11.38
C GLN A 349 10.02 12.17 -11.70
N TRP A 350 9.24 11.22 -12.21
CA TRP A 350 7.81 11.36 -12.46
C TRP A 350 7.08 11.71 -11.15
N VAL A 351 7.23 10.89 -10.13
CA VAL A 351 6.62 11.11 -8.82
C VAL A 351 7.03 12.46 -8.22
N SER A 352 8.33 12.75 -8.20
CA SER A 352 8.80 14.02 -7.63
C SER A 352 8.28 15.25 -8.40
N SER A 353 8.01 15.12 -9.70
CA SER A 353 7.43 16.21 -10.50
C SER A 353 5.99 16.51 -10.09
N ILE A 354 5.19 15.51 -9.80
CA ILE A 354 3.82 15.67 -9.31
C ILE A 354 3.84 16.29 -7.90
N VAL A 355 4.67 15.75 -7.02
CA VAL A 355 4.83 16.26 -5.64
C VAL A 355 5.28 17.72 -5.66
N ASP A 356 6.28 18.07 -6.47
CA ASP A 356 6.78 19.43 -6.61
C ASP A 356 5.73 20.37 -7.21
N ALA A 357 4.92 19.91 -8.18
CA ALA A 357 3.85 20.70 -8.77
C ALA A 357 2.78 21.04 -7.72
N ILE A 358 2.34 20.06 -6.93
CA ILE A 358 1.37 20.25 -5.84
C ILE A 358 1.98 21.15 -4.76
N GLY A 359 3.21 20.88 -4.34
CA GLY A 359 3.92 21.63 -3.30
C GLY A 359 4.14 23.10 -3.65
N ALA A 360 4.26 23.42 -4.95
CA ALA A 360 4.40 24.80 -5.43
C ALA A 360 3.05 25.48 -5.70
N SER A 361 1.95 24.81 -5.56
CA SER A 361 0.60 25.28 -5.85
C SER A 361 -0.14 25.70 -4.57
N PRO A 362 -1.29 26.40 -4.68
CA PRO A 362 -2.17 26.67 -3.53
C PRO A 362 -2.70 25.40 -2.86
N TYR A 363 -2.73 24.27 -3.57
CA TYR A 363 -3.23 22.98 -3.04
C TYR A 363 -2.39 22.42 -1.90
N TRP A 364 -1.09 22.75 -1.81
CA TRP A 364 -0.21 22.23 -0.78
C TRP A 364 -0.81 22.33 0.63
N SER A 365 -1.44 23.47 0.94
CA SER A 365 -1.91 23.78 2.29
C SER A 365 -2.99 22.84 2.83
N ASN A 366 -3.62 22.01 1.97
CA ASN A 366 -4.74 21.14 2.34
C ASN A 366 -4.74 19.79 1.58
N THR A 367 -3.58 19.37 1.07
CA THR A 367 -3.43 18.11 0.33
C THR A 367 -2.69 17.06 1.16
N ALA A 368 -3.14 15.81 1.06
CA ALA A 368 -2.39 14.63 1.39
C ALA A 368 -2.07 13.85 0.12
N ILE A 369 -0.79 13.56 -0.12
CA ILE A 369 -0.33 12.69 -1.19
C ILE A 369 0.04 11.35 -0.55
N VAL A 370 -0.47 10.27 -1.10
CA VAL A 370 -0.13 8.89 -0.75
C VAL A 370 0.59 8.29 -1.95
N LEU A 371 1.87 8.01 -1.79
CA LEU A 371 2.68 7.29 -2.77
C LEU A 371 2.78 5.84 -2.32
N THR A 372 2.43 4.90 -3.18
CA THR A 372 2.56 3.45 -2.92
C THR A 372 2.88 2.71 -4.20
N TRP A 373 3.20 1.42 -4.07
CA TRP A 373 3.40 0.48 -5.18
C TRP A 373 2.26 -0.52 -5.18
N ASP A 374 1.92 -1.01 -6.35
CA ASP A 374 0.78 -1.90 -6.55
C ASP A 374 1.02 -3.31 -6.04
N ASP A 375 2.21 -3.89 -6.34
CA ASP A 375 2.62 -5.19 -5.81
C ASP A 375 4.15 -5.30 -5.61
N TRP A 376 4.63 -6.47 -5.20
CA TRP A 376 6.05 -6.70 -4.83
C TRP A 376 6.97 -6.93 -6.04
N GLY A 377 6.43 -7.17 -7.24
CA GLY A 377 7.20 -7.40 -8.46
C GLY A 377 8.12 -8.62 -8.42
N GLY A 378 7.79 -9.66 -7.67
CA GLY A 378 8.65 -10.82 -7.49
C GLY A 378 9.93 -10.57 -6.65
N TRP A 379 10.13 -9.35 -6.14
CA TRP A 379 11.30 -9.00 -5.33
C TRP A 379 11.13 -9.44 -3.88
N TYR A 380 12.23 -9.95 -3.31
CA TYR A 380 12.26 -10.45 -1.94
C TYR A 380 11.76 -9.43 -0.92
N ASP A 381 10.93 -9.89 0.01
CA ASP A 381 10.56 -9.20 1.23
C ASP A 381 10.62 -10.17 2.41
N HIS A 382 11.25 -9.77 3.52
CA HIS A 382 11.46 -10.67 4.64
C HIS A 382 10.24 -10.85 5.55
N VAL A 383 9.27 -9.94 5.47
CA VAL A 383 8.10 -9.97 6.37
C VAL A 383 7.01 -10.87 5.80
N VAL A 384 6.67 -11.90 6.56
CA VAL A 384 5.58 -12.81 6.21
C VAL A 384 4.25 -12.07 6.20
N PRO A 385 3.53 -12.00 5.07
CA PRO A 385 2.25 -11.31 5.00
C PRO A 385 1.17 -12.03 5.80
N PRO A 386 0.34 -11.28 6.59
CA PRO A 386 -0.80 -11.85 7.28
C PRO A 386 -1.84 -12.41 6.30
N GLN A 387 -2.32 -13.62 6.54
CA GLN A 387 -3.40 -14.21 5.73
C GLN A 387 -4.73 -13.95 6.41
N LEU A 388 -5.49 -12.96 5.93
CA LEU A 388 -6.72 -12.46 6.54
C LEU A 388 -7.99 -13.05 5.91
N ASP A 389 -7.91 -13.41 4.64
CA ASP A 389 -8.97 -14.08 3.89
C ASP A 389 -8.35 -14.95 2.76
N VAL A 390 -9.16 -15.43 1.83
CA VAL A 390 -8.70 -16.30 0.72
C VAL A 390 -7.81 -15.53 -0.29
N ASN A 391 -7.90 -14.21 -0.34
CA ASN A 391 -7.05 -13.38 -1.18
C ASN A 391 -5.73 -13.01 -0.47
N GLY A 392 -5.61 -13.30 0.83
CA GLY A 392 -4.45 -13.09 1.67
C GLY A 392 -4.32 -11.67 2.19
N LEU A 393 -3.13 -11.26 2.53
CA LEU A 393 -2.42 -10.07 2.13
C LEU A 393 -1.22 -10.55 1.34
N GLY A 394 -0.80 -9.80 0.32
CA GLY A 394 0.44 -10.06 -0.40
C GLY A 394 1.65 -9.46 0.31
N PHE A 395 2.84 -9.56 -0.29
CA PHE A 395 4.06 -9.03 0.29
C PHE A 395 4.00 -7.52 0.50
N ARG A 396 4.91 -7.02 1.35
CA ARG A 396 4.98 -5.59 1.63
C ARG A 396 5.40 -4.80 0.40
N VAL A 397 4.74 -3.65 0.27
CA VAL A 397 5.12 -2.57 -0.64
C VAL A 397 5.40 -1.31 0.18
N PRO A 398 6.19 -0.34 -0.30
CA PRO A 398 6.36 0.91 0.42
C PRO A 398 5.09 1.78 0.39
N VAL A 399 4.92 2.61 1.42
CA VAL A 399 3.99 3.73 1.39
C VAL A 399 4.65 4.97 1.97
N VAL A 400 4.56 6.11 1.25
CA VAL A 400 5.05 7.41 1.72
C VAL A 400 3.89 8.39 1.73
N VAL A 401 3.60 8.96 2.91
CA VAL A 401 2.55 9.98 3.07
C VAL A 401 3.19 11.36 3.12
N ILE A 402 2.86 12.20 2.13
CA ILE A 402 3.45 13.53 1.92
C ILE A 402 2.34 14.57 2.09
N SER A 403 2.44 15.39 3.12
CA SER A 403 1.42 16.38 3.47
C SER A 403 2.03 17.46 4.37
N PRO A 404 1.49 18.69 4.39
CA PRO A 404 1.85 19.66 5.41
C PRO A 404 1.46 19.22 6.83
N PHE A 405 0.66 18.17 6.96
CA PHE A 405 0.21 17.57 8.23
C PHE A 405 0.79 16.19 8.50
N ALA A 406 1.63 15.66 7.61
CA ALA A 406 2.34 14.41 7.87
C ALA A 406 3.37 14.61 8.99
N LYS A 407 3.58 13.59 9.81
CA LYS A 407 4.69 13.55 10.77
C LYS A 407 6.02 13.58 10.02
N HIS A 408 6.97 14.36 10.53
CA HIS A 408 8.26 14.55 9.86
C HIS A 408 9.27 13.48 10.25
N GLY A 409 9.91 12.85 9.24
CA GLY A 409 10.92 11.82 9.45
C GLY A 409 10.39 10.65 10.29
N TYR A 410 9.13 10.35 10.14
CA TYR A 410 8.44 9.31 10.90
C TYR A 410 8.39 8.01 10.12
N VAL A 411 8.70 6.89 10.77
CA VAL A 411 8.46 5.56 10.23
C VAL A 411 7.31 4.93 11.00
N SER A 412 6.22 4.62 10.29
CA SER A 412 5.08 3.87 10.82
C SER A 412 5.37 2.38 10.74
N HIS A 413 5.17 1.69 11.88
CA HIS A 413 5.19 0.23 11.97
C HIS A 413 3.77 -0.34 12.13
N VAL A 414 2.76 0.47 11.90
CA VAL A 414 1.35 0.04 11.89
C VAL A 414 1.09 -0.76 10.62
N GLN A 415 0.35 -1.85 10.76
CA GLN A 415 -0.06 -2.64 9.61
C GLN A 415 -1.10 -1.87 8.79
N HIS A 416 -0.77 -1.59 7.55
CA HIS A 416 -1.63 -1.01 6.53
C HIS A 416 -1.81 -1.98 5.38
N GLU A 417 -2.82 -1.76 4.57
CA GLU A 417 -3.04 -2.46 3.31
C GLU A 417 -3.59 -1.49 2.25
N HIS A 418 -3.65 -1.87 0.96
CA HIS A 418 -4.21 -0.98 -0.07
C HIS A 418 -5.61 -0.47 0.28
N ALA A 419 -6.44 -1.32 0.90
CA ALA A 419 -7.74 -0.89 1.40
C ALA A 419 -7.67 0.16 2.52
N SER A 420 -6.50 0.39 3.17
CA SER A 420 -6.30 1.52 4.09
C SER A 420 -6.35 2.86 3.34
N ILE A 421 -5.93 2.90 2.06
CA ILE A 421 -6.05 4.09 1.21
C ILE A 421 -7.53 4.36 0.92
N VAL A 422 -8.32 3.32 0.61
CA VAL A 422 -9.77 3.41 0.45
C VAL A 422 -10.40 3.97 1.71
N LYS A 423 -10.07 3.37 2.88
CA LYS A 423 -10.55 3.79 4.21
C LYS A 423 -10.17 5.22 4.56
N PHE A 424 -8.97 5.65 4.22
CA PHE A 424 -8.51 7.01 4.40
C PHE A 424 -9.36 8.00 3.62
N ILE A 425 -9.61 7.74 2.33
CA ILE A 425 -10.47 8.60 1.47
C ILE A 425 -11.90 8.65 2.02
N GLU A 426 -12.47 7.49 2.39
CA GLU A 426 -13.78 7.43 3.06
C GLU A 426 -13.83 8.32 4.29
N THR A 427 -12.81 8.24 5.14
CA THR A 427 -12.75 9.01 6.39
C THR A 427 -12.57 10.51 6.16
N VAL A 428 -11.73 10.89 5.18
CA VAL A 428 -11.51 12.32 4.83
C VAL A 428 -12.79 12.97 4.34
N PHE A 429 -13.54 12.31 3.46
CA PHE A 429 -14.71 12.89 2.79
C PHE A 429 -16.04 12.45 3.39
N GLY A 430 -16.04 11.63 4.44
CA GLY A 430 -17.27 11.11 5.07
C GLY A 430 -18.09 10.25 4.12
N LEU A 431 -17.43 9.45 3.29
CA LEU A 431 -18.08 8.51 2.37
C LEU A 431 -18.60 7.29 3.14
N PRO A 432 -19.63 6.62 2.65
CA PRO A 432 -20.03 5.32 3.19
C PRO A 432 -18.94 4.29 2.91
N THR A 433 -18.82 3.28 3.77
CA THR A 433 -17.96 2.11 3.53
C THR A 433 -18.43 1.34 2.28
N LEU A 434 -17.49 0.83 1.50
CA LEU A 434 -17.78 -0.10 0.40
C LEU A 434 -18.18 -1.49 0.90
N GLY A 435 -17.87 -1.81 2.17
CA GLY A 435 -18.19 -3.11 2.77
C GLY A 435 -17.27 -4.24 2.31
N THR A 436 -16.09 -3.92 1.85
CA THR A 436 -15.08 -4.84 1.34
C THR A 436 -13.86 -4.88 2.27
N ALA A 437 -12.64 -4.97 1.79
CA ALA A 437 -11.44 -4.94 2.64
C ALA A 437 -11.30 -3.64 3.45
N ASP A 438 -11.94 -2.53 3.04
CA ASP A 438 -12.02 -1.26 3.76
C ASP A 438 -12.61 -1.38 5.17
N VAL A 439 -13.44 -2.40 5.43
CA VAL A 439 -14.03 -2.63 6.75
C VAL A 439 -12.99 -3.02 7.80
N ARG A 440 -11.99 -3.81 7.39
CA ARG A 440 -10.91 -4.28 8.28
C ARG A 440 -9.71 -3.33 8.33
N ALA A 441 -9.55 -2.53 7.26
CA ALA A 441 -8.42 -1.65 7.09
C ALA A 441 -8.44 -0.47 8.08
N ASP A 442 -7.27 0.01 8.45
CA ASP A 442 -7.11 1.24 9.22
C ASP A 442 -7.24 2.49 8.33
N ASP A 443 -7.40 3.67 8.93
CA ASP A 443 -7.60 4.93 8.22
C ASP A 443 -6.30 5.73 8.03
N MET A 444 -5.14 5.12 8.17
CA MET A 444 -3.80 5.73 8.01
C MET A 444 -3.54 6.94 8.93
N ARG A 445 -4.30 7.09 10.01
CA ARG A 445 -4.23 8.25 10.90
C ARG A 445 -2.89 8.42 11.60
N ASP A 446 -2.16 7.34 11.82
CA ASP A 446 -0.87 7.37 12.50
C ASP A 446 0.22 8.12 11.72
N PHE A 447 0.07 8.30 10.40
CA PHE A 447 0.98 9.13 9.59
C PHE A 447 0.86 10.63 9.88
N PHE A 448 -0.24 11.09 10.50
CA PHE A 448 -0.59 12.50 10.58
C PHE A 448 -0.50 13.07 12.00
N ASP A 449 -0.11 14.34 12.08
CA ASP A 449 -0.40 15.23 13.20
C ASP A 449 -1.28 16.38 12.71
N LEU A 450 -2.60 16.20 12.87
CA LEU A 450 -3.59 17.19 12.43
C LEU A 450 -3.68 18.41 13.37
N THR A 451 -2.91 18.44 14.46
CA THR A 451 -2.85 19.59 15.38
C THR A 451 -1.80 20.61 14.96
N GLN A 452 -0.83 20.20 14.11
CA GLN A 452 0.23 21.07 13.66
C GLN A 452 -0.27 22.16 12.67
N ASN A 453 0.49 23.22 12.57
CA ASN A 453 0.30 24.22 11.51
C ASN A 453 0.73 23.67 10.16
N VAL A 454 0.26 24.31 9.08
CA VAL A 454 0.70 24.00 7.73
C VAL A 454 2.23 24.13 7.64
N THR A 455 2.91 23.02 7.40
CA THR A 455 4.35 23.02 7.17
C THR A 455 4.63 23.51 5.76
N PRO A 456 5.53 24.50 5.57
CA PRO A 456 5.92 24.93 4.23
C PRO A 456 6.49 23.77 3.41
N PHE A 457 6.16 23.75 2.11
CA PHE A 457 6.70 22.74 1.21
C PHE A 457 8.23 22.91 1.08
N ALA A 458 8.96 21.84 1.32
CA ALA A 458 10.40 21.79 1.11
C ALA A 458 10.72 20.87 -0.08
N ARG A 459 11.06 21.46 -1.21
CA ARG A 459 11.43 20.71 -2.41
C ARG A 459 12.62 19.80 -2.17
N ILE A 460 12.63 18.67 -2.85
CA ILE A 460 13.78 17.75 -2.85
C ILE A 460 14.77 18.08 -3.99
N ARG A 461 14.35 18.90 -4.97
CA ARG A 461 15.14 19.33 -6.13
C ARG A 461 15.14 20.86 -6.23
N SER A 462 16.04 21.39 -7.05
CA SER A 462 16.05 22.82 -7.36
C SER A 462 14.81 23.22 -8.19
N ASP A 463 14.37 24.47 -8.04
CA ASP A 463 13.23 25.01 -8.83
C ASP A 463 13.41 24.89 -10.34
N ALA A 464 14.64 25.04 -10.82
CA ALA A 464 14.94 24.93 -12.24
C ALA A 464 14.87 23.48 -12.73
N GLU A 465 15.26 22.51 -11.90
CA GLU A 465 15.19 21.08 -12.21
C GLU A 465 13.73 20.60 -12.19
N SER A 466 12.98 20.95 -11.15
CA SER A 466 11.54 20.64 -11.05
C SER A 466 10.77 21.13 -12.26
N ARG A 467 10.99 22.40 -12.66
CA ARG A 467 10.35 22.95 -13.87
C ARG A 467 10.71 22.20 -15.14
N ARG A 468 11.99 21.87 -15.34
CA ARG A 468 12.42 21.09 -16.52
C ARG A 468 11.76 19.74 -16.58
N ASN A 469 11.63 19.04 -15.44
CA ASN A 469 11.00 17.73 -15.39
C ASN A 469 9.49 17.83 -15.68
N ILE A 470 8.79 18.78 -15.05
CA ILE A 470 7.37 19.02 -15.31
C ILE A 470 7.14 19.33 -16.80
N ASP A 471 7.94 20.24 -17.39
CA ASP A 471 7.85 20.59 -18.81
C ASP A 471 8.16 19.37 -19.72
N ARG A 472 9.07 18.49 -19.32
CA ARG A 472 9.38 17.27 -20.05
C ARG A 472 8.17 16.34 -20.06
N PHE A 473 7.62 15.97 -18.90
CA PHE A 473 6.50 15.05 -18.79
C PHE A 473 5.24 15.59 -19.48
N GLN A 474 4.95 16.90 -19.40
CA GLN A 474 3.83 17.50 -20.12
C GLN A 474 3.95 17.42 -21.65
N ARG A 475 5.16 17.26 -22.19
CA ARG A 475 5.42 17.12 -23.63
C ARG A 475 5.63 15.67 -24.05
N GLU A 476 5.70 14.77 -23.12
CA GLU A 476 5.89 13.35 -23.37
C GLU A 476 4.72 12.81 -24.18
N ARG A 477 5.01 11.94 -25.12
CA ARG A 477 3.98 11.25 -25.90
C ARG A 477 3.83 9.86 -25.34
N PRO A 478 2.60 9.30 -25.33
CA PRO A 478 2.38 7.93 -24.93
C PRO A 478 3.35 6.97 -25.64
N SER A 479 3.87 6.01 -24.90
CA SER A 479 4.74 4.98 -25.46
C SER A 479 4.02 4.24 -26.59
N ARG A 480 4.79 3.87 -27.65
CA ARG A 480 4.31 3.04 -28.73
C ARG A 480 4.73 1.58 -28.58
N ILE A 481 5.38 1.25 -27.49
CA ILE A 481 5.73 -0.14 -27.15
C ILE A 481 4.44 -0.89 -26.88
N ALA A 482 4.35 -2.14 -27.28
CA ALA A 482 3.18 -2.98 -27.03
C ALA A 482 2.88 -3.03 -25.52
N PRO A 483 1.61 -3.06 -25.11
CA PRO A 483 1.24 -3.21 -23.72
C PRO A 483 1.95 -4.43 -23.10
N ASP A 484 2.28 -4.28 -21.85
CA ASP A 484 2.82 -5.35 -21.05
C ASP A 484 1.87 -6.55 -21.02
N SER A 485 2.40 -7.74 -20.84
CA SER A 485 1.63 -8.99 -20.79
C SER A 485 1.97 -9.74 -19.49
N GLU A 486 2.03 -9.03 -18.34
CA GLU A 486 2.26 -9.67 -17.04
C GLU A 486 1.75 -11.09 -16.92
#